data_8d957fb918507112c381c364446af7f4
#
_entry.id   8d957fb918507112c381c364446af7f4
#
_cell.length_a   1.000
_cell.length_b   1.000
_cell.length_c   1.000
_cell.angle_alpha   90.00
_cell.angle_beta   90.00
_cell.angle_gamma   90.00
#
_symmetry.space_group_name_H-M   'P 1'
#
loop_
_entity.id
_entity.type
_entity.pdbx_description
1 polymer ?
#
loop_
_entity_poly.entity_id
_entity_poly.type
_entity_poly.pdbx_seq_one_letter_code
_entity_poly.pdbx_strand_id
1 'polypeptide(L)'
;MKDSVILVLINKKTGEKKVIKGENIITTAGDTYYAQKACGESPTNNFSQLYLCTAGPTTPAKDDDYSDFTVSGGTNNPKSPESGYPKTNDNDSDNTGAGVGITSWKYAYAITDGPFTSITHWFISKAGASGTDPILNSYKCPSAWDKDASSEAKVFVNHQNLGS
;
A
#
# COMPACT_ATOMS: atom_id res chain seq x y z
N MET A 1 3.14 -18.31 2.81
CA MET A 1 3.41 -17.01 3.45
C MET A 1 2.26 -16.09 3.06
N LYS A 2 1.74 -15.34 3.97
CA LYS A 2 0.59 -14.47 3.70
C LYS A 2 1.07 -13.11 3.21
N ASP A 3 0.26 -12.46 2.37
CA ASP A 3 0.50 -11.09 1.96
C ASP A 3 0.57 -10.18 3.18
N SER A 4 1.54 -9.30 3.23
CA SER A 4 1.78 -8.47 4.40
C SER A 4 1.88 -7.00 4.05
N VAL A 5 1.52 -6.16 5.00
CA VAL A 5 1.74 -4.72 4.96
C VAL A 5 2.48 -4.29 6.21
N ILE A 6 3.34 -3.30 6.04
CA ILE A 6 4.12 -2.72 7.14
C ILE A 6 4.09 -1.21 6.99
N LEU A 7 3.64 -0.54 8.04
CA LEU A 7 3.76 0.90 8.17
C LEU A 7 4.81 1.21 9.23
N VAL A 8 5.74 2.07 8.88
CA VAL A 8 6.75 2.60 9.80
C VAL A 8 6.59 4.11 9.88
N LEU A 9 6.24 4.61 11.06
CA LEU A 9 6.15 6.04 11.38
C LEU A 9 7.38 6.43 12.19
N ILE A 10 8.06 7.49 11.79
CA ILE A 10 9.27 7.99 12.47
C ILE A 10 9.05 9.46 12.82
N ASN A 11 8.98 9.78 14.10
CA ASN A 11 8.97 11.15 14.57
C ASN A 11 10.39 11.72 14.48
N LYS A 12 10.58 12.72 13.63
CA LYS A 12 11.92 13.30 13.38
C LYS A 12 12.43 14.17 14.51
N LYS A 13 11.57 14.65 15.40
CA LYS A 13 11.97 15.46 16.56
C LYS A 13 12.42 14.59 17.73
N THR A 14 11.73 13.47 17.97
CA THR A 14 11.97 12.59 19.12
C THR A 14 12.78 11.34 18.76
N GLY A 15 12.83 10.97 17.48
CA GLY A 15 13.38 9.71 17.00
C GLY A 15 12.48 8.50 17.29
N GLU A 16 11.30 8.71 17.84
CA GLU A 16 10.34 7.64 18.12
C GLU A 16 9.91 6.95 16.84
N LYS A 17 9.90 5.63 16.86
CA LYS A 17 9.51 4.77 15.75
C LYS A 17 8.31 3.93 16.16
N LYS A 18 7.22 4.03 15.40
CA LYS A 18 6.03 3.20 15.53
C LYS A 18 5.90 2.31 14.31
N VAL A 19 5.69 1.01 14.54
CA VAL A 19 5.50 0.03 13.46
C VAL A 19 4.13 -0.60 13.59
N ILE A 20 3.37 -0.61 12.49
CA ILE A 20 2.09 -1.29 12.36
C ILE A 20 2.24 -2.34 11.27
N LYS A 21 1.88 -3.58 11.58
CA LYS A 21 1.91 -4.71 10.64
C LYS A 21 0.53 -5.32 10.50
N GLY A 22 0.25 -5.87 9.33
CA GLY A 22 -1.00 -6.56 9.08
C GLY A 22 -0.95 -7.43 7.84
N GLU A 23 -2.05 -8.10 7.59
CA GLU A 23 -2.27 -8.91 6.39
C GLU A 23 -3.24 -8.17 5.48
N ASN A 24 -2.97 -8.16 4.18
CA ASN A 24 -3.86 -7.60 3.18
C ASN A 24 -4.44 -8.69 2.27
N ILE A 25 -5.43 -8.31 1.49
CA ILE A 25 -6.03 -9.17 0.47
C ILE A 25 -5.62 -8.60 -0.90
N ILE A 26 -5.05 -9.46 -1.77
CA ILE A 26 -4.94 -9.17 -3.19
C ILE A 26 -6.33 -9.35 -3.79
N THR A 27 -6.83 -8.35 -4.49
CA THR A 27 -8.14 -8.42 -5.15
C THR A 27 -8.11 -9.35 -6.37
N THR A 28 -9.26 -9.66 -6.93
CA THR A 28 -9.35 -10.41 -8.20
C THR A 28 -8.62 -9.68 -9.34
N ALA A 29 -8.73 -8.35 -9.38
CA ALA A 29 -7.98 -7.53 -10.34
C ALA A 29 -6.47 -7.59 -10.10
N GLY A 30 -6.05 -7.66 -8.85
CA GLY A 30 -4.65 -7.83 -8.46
C GLY A 30 -4.11 -9.21 -8.85
N ASP A 31 -4.86 -10.26 -8.63
CA ASP A 31 -4.48 -11.62 -9.08
C ASP A 31 -4.28 -11.65 -10.61
N THR A 32 -5.19 -11.04 -11.36
CA THR A 32 -5.08 -10.92 -12.82
C THR A 32 -3.82 -10.14 -13.24
N TYR A 33 -3.53 -9.03 -12.55
CA TYR A 33 -2.33 -8.24 -12.80
C TYR A 33 -1.06 -9.07 -12.66
N TYR A 34 -0.92 -9.81 -11.55
CA TYR A 34 0.27 -10.63 -11.32
C TYR A 34 0.37 -11.80 -12.29
N ALA A 35 -0.76 -12.44 -12.63
CA ALA A 35 -0.78 -13.51 -13.63
C ALA A 35 -0.32 -13.01 -15.00
N GLN A 36 -0.80 -11.85 -15.45
CA GLN A 36 -0.39 -11.25 -16.72
C GLN A 36 1.10 -10.89 -16.71
N LYS A 37 1.60 -10.31 -15.62
CA LYS A 37 3.04 -10.02 -15.48
C LYS A 37 3.90 -11.28 -15.52
N ALA A 38 3.49 -12.35 -14.86
CA ALA A 38 4.21 -13.63 -14.85
C ALA A 38 4.26 -14.28 -16.24
N CYS A 39 3.23 -14.08 -17.06
CA CYS A 39 3.17 -14.57 -18.44
C CYS A 39 3.87 -13.64 -19.45
N GLY A 40 4.46 -12.53 -19.02
CA GLY A 40 5.07 -11.55 -19.91
C GLY A 40 4.07 -10.72 -20.72
N GLU A 41 2.82 -10.71 -20.30
CA GLU A 41 1.76 -9.91 -20.93
C GLU A 41 1.78 -8.46 -20.39
N SER A 42 1.22 -7.54 -21.17
CA SER A 42 0.92 -6.19 -20.68
C SER A 42 -0.33 -6.24 -19.80
N PRO A 43 -0.26 -5.83 -18.52
CA PRO A 43 -1.42 -5.89 -17.66
C PRO A 43 -2.55 -4.99 -18.14
N THR A 44 -3.79 -5.49 -18.00
CA THR A 44 -5.01 -4.71 -18.26
C THR A 44 -5.11 -3.49 -17.35
N ASN A 45 -4.68 -3.64 -16.09
CA ASN A 45 -4.67 -2.57 -15.09
C ASN A 45 -3.23 -2.13 -14.81
N ASN A 46 -3.00 -0.82 -14.81
CA ASN A 46 -1.69 -0.23 -14.53
C ASN A 46 -1.63 0.27 -13.08
N PHE A 47 -1.46 -0.64 -12.14
CA PHE A 47 -1.36 -0.30 -10.73
C PHE A 47 -0.01 0.37 -10.41
N SER A 48 -0.05 1.47 -9.66
CA SER A 48 1.17 2.20 -9.28
C SER A 48 1.03 2.99 -7.98
N GLN A 49 -0.10 3.62 -7.72
CA GLN A 49 -0.25 4.62 -6.65
C GLN A 49 -0.92 4.07 -5.41
N LEU A 50 -0.37 4.42 -4.24
CA LEU A 50 -0.98 4.13 -2.95
C LEU A 50 -1.96 5.24 -2.56
N TYR A 51 -3.15 4.85 -2.17
CA TYR A 51 -4.23 5.70 -1.67
C TYR A 51 -4.43 5.46 -0.19
N LEU A 52 -4.13 6.45 0.65
CA LEU A 52 -4.43 6.43 2.08
C LEU A 52 -5.87 6.87 2.30
N CYS A 53 -6.62 6.13 3.13
CA CYS A 53 -8.07 6.30 3.28
C CYS A 53 -8.47 6.44 4.75
N THR A 54 -9.50 7.27 4.99
CA THR A 54 -10.10 7.48 6.31
C THR A 54 -11.25 6.51 6.60
N ALA A 55 -11.77 5.84 5.57
CA ALA A 55 -12.79 4.82 5.69
C ALA A 55 -12.66 3.79 4.58
N GLY A 56 -13.23 2.62 4.78
CA GLY A 56 -13.24 1.52 3.83
C GLY A 56 -14.02 0.31 4.37
N PRO A 57 -13.93 -0.85 3.70
CA PRO A 57 -14.65 -2.05 4.09
C PRO A 57 -14.33 -2.48 5.53
N THR A 58 -15.35 -2.90 6.28
CA THR A 58 -15.14 -3.50 7.61
C THR A 58 -14.28 -4.75 7.51
N THR A 59 -14.50 -5.54 6.47
CA THR A 59 -13.72 -6.73 6.12
C THR A 59 -13.27 -6.60 4.68
N PRO A 60 -11.96 -6.45 4.41
CA PRO A 60 -11.41 -6.45 3.04
C PRO A 60 -11.83 -7.70 2.25
N ALA A 61 -12.15 -7.52 0.98
CA ALA A 61 -12.65 -8.57 0.11
C ALA A 61 -11.99 -8.55 -1.28
N LYS A 62 -12.13 -9.66 -2.02
CA LYS A 62 -11.54 -9.84 -3.35
C LYS A 62 -12.17 -8.95 -4.43
N ASP A 63 -13.40 -8.54 -4.22
CA ASP A 63 -14.21 -7.71 -5.12
C ASP A 63 -14.23 -6.23 -4.74
N ASP A 64 -13.49 -5.83 -3.70
CA ASP A 64 -13.34 -4.42 -3.35
C ASP A 64 -12.79 -3.61 -4.54
N ASP A 65 -13.33 -2.41 -4.71
CA ASP A 65 -12.88 -1.43 -5.69
C ASP A 65 -12.71 -0.04 -5.07
N TYR A 66 -12.33 0.95 -5.87
CA TYR A 66 -12.11 2.31 -5.39
C TYR A 66 -13.33 2.89 -4.63
N SER A 67 -14.57 2.57 -5.07
CA SER A 67 -15.79 3.14 -4.50
C SER A 67 -16.06 2.68 -3.06
N ASP A 68 -15.44 1.60 -2.60
CA ASP A 68 -15.59 1.09 -1.23
C ASP A 68 -14.82 1.92 -0.20
N PHE A 69 -13.99 2.87 -0.64
CA PHE A 69 -13.09 3.65 0.22
C PHE A 69 -13.37 5.13 0.21
N THR A 70 -13.03 5.80 1.30
CA THR A 70 -12.96 7.26 1.38
C THR A 70 -11.50 7.69 1.43
N VAL A 71 -11.00 8.23 0.33
CA VAL A 71 -9.62 8.68 0.21
C VAL A 71 -9.39 9.93 1.07
N SER A 72 -8.32 9.92 1.86
CA SER A 72 -7.92 11.06 2.67
C SER A 72 -7.45 12.22 1.79
N GLY A 73 -7.84 13.44 2.15
CA GLY A 73 -7.15 14.65 1.70
C GLY A 73 -5.74 14.70 2.28
N GLY A 74 -4.93 15.55 1.79
CA GLY A 74 -3.55 15.73 2.22
C GLY A 74 -2.59 15.74 1.04
N THR A 75 -1.48 16.44 1.22
CA THR A 75 -0.49 16.60 0.15
C THR A 75 0.15 15.24 -0.17
N ASN A 76 0.26 14.95 -1.47
CA ASN A 76 0.82 13.70 -1.99
C ASN A 76 0.02 12.45 -1.58
N ASN A 77 -1.30 12.54 -1.62
CA ASN A 77 -2.20 11.39 -1.62
C ASN A 77 -3.12 11.48 -2.85
N PRO A 78 -3.00 10.56 -3.82
CA PRO A 78 -2.20 9.33 -3.80
C PRO A 78 -0.69 9.57 -3.95
N LYS A 79 0.09 8.57 -3.54
CA LYS A 79 1.57 8.58 -3.56
C LYS A 79 2.11 7.62 -4.60
N SER A 80 3.08 8.09 -5.40
CA SER A 80 3.85 7.20 -6.29
C SER A 80 4.81 6.32 -5.49
N PRO A 81 5.11 5.10 -5.97
CA PRO A 81 6.10 4.26 -5.32
C PRO A 81 7.49 4.92 -5.38
N GLU A 82 8.34 4.58 -4.41
CA GLU A 82 9.73 4.99 -4.42
C GLU A 82 10.45 4.41 -5.65
N SER A 83 11.43 5.14 -6.16
CA SER A 83 12.20 4.72 -7.34
C SER A 83 12.78 3.31 -7.15
N GLY A 84 12.64 2.46 -8.17
CA GLY A 84 13.06 1.06 -8.13
C GLY A 84 12.03 0.09 -7.56
N TYR A 85 10.86 0.55 -7.14
CA TYR A 85 9.74 -0.30 -6.73
C TYR A 85 8.61 -0.33 -7.79
N PRO A 86 7.84 -1.42 -7.87
CA PRO A 86 7.97 -2.66 -7.08
C PRO A 86 9.19 -3.49 -7.45
N LYS A 87 9.71 -4.26 -6.51
CA LYS A 87 10.84 -5.18 -6.71
C LYS A 87 10.71 -6.45 -5.89
N THR A 88 11.47 -7.47 -6.27
CA THR A 88 11.67 -8.68 -5.47
C THR A 88 12.93 -8.56 -4.61
N ASN A 89 13.04 -9.39 -3.59
CA ASN A 89 14.22 -9.42 -2.70
C ASN A 89 14.55 -8.04 -2.12
N ASP A 90 13.54 -7.33 -1.64
CA ASP A 90 13.74 -6.03 -1.01
C ASP A 90 14.67 -6.17 0.21
N ASN A 91 15.66 -5.30 0.29
CA ASN A 91 16.66 -5.28 1.36
C ASN A 91 16.53 -4.08 2.30
N ASP A 92 15.42 -3.34 2.23
CA ASP A 92 15.14 -2.30 3.23
C ASP A 92 14.96 -2.95 4.61
N SER A 93 15.76 -2.53 5.59
CA SER A 93 15.74 -3.11 6.93
C SER A 93 14.40 -2.94 7.67
N ASP A 94 13.59 -1.98 7.26
CA ASP A 94 12.25 -1.76 7.80
C ASP A 94 11.20 -2.71 7.17
N ASN A 95 11.50 -3.31 6.01
CA ASN A 95 10.61 -4.25 5.35
C ASN A 95 10.84 -5.69 5.81
N THR A 96 10.36 -6.03 6.99
CA THR A 96 10.50 -7.38 7.55
C THR A 96 9.59 -8.44 6.88
N GLY A 97 8.73 -8.02 5.94
CA GLY A 97 7.89 -8.90 5.13
C GLY A 97 8.49 -9.25 3.77
N ALA A 98 9.66 -8.70 3.43
CA ALA A 98 10.33 -8.98 2.17
C ALA A 98 10.97 -10.37 2.14
N GLY A 99 11.21 -10.88 0.94
CA GLY A 99 11.88 -12.16 0.76
C GLY A 99 11.89 -12.64 -0.68
N VAL A 100 12.43 -13.84 -0.86
CA VAL A 100 12.44 -14.51 -2.17
C VAL A 100 11.01 -14.82 -2.60
N GLY A 101 10.66 -14.49 -3.84
CA GLY A 101 9.31 -14.68 -4.37
C GLY A 101 8.27 -13.70 -3.84
N ILE A 102 8.69 -12.68 -3.09
CA ILE A 102 7.84 -11.61 -2.61
C ILE A 102 8.05 -10.37 -3.51
N THR A 103 6.97 -9.84 -4.06
CA THR A 103 6.96 -8.52 -4.70
C THR A 103 6.67 -7.47 -3.65
N SER A 104 7.62 -6.57 -3.42
CA SER A 104 7.51 -5.47 -2.45
C SER A 104 7.25 -4.16 -3.17
N TRP A 105 6.25 -3.42 -2.71
CA TRP A 105 5.98 -2.02 -3.05
C TRP A 105 6.42 -1.16 -1.87
N LYS A 106 7.02 -0.01 -2.13
CA LYS A 106 7.41 0.94 -1.08
C LYS A 106 6.96 2.34 -1.43
N TYR A 107 6.34 2.99 -0.47
CA TYR A 107 5.88 4.37 -0.55
C TYR A 107 6.47 5.16 0.62
N ALA A 108 7.25 6.19 0.32
CA ALA A 108 7.92 7.02 1.33
C ALA A 108 7.27 8.40 1.41
N TYR A 109 6.79 8.76 2.58
CA TYR A 109 6.17 10.05 2.87
C TYR A 109 7.13 10.92 3.69
N ALA A 110 7.53 12.06 3.11
CA ALA A 110 8.35 13.05 3.80
C ALA A 110 7.55 13.80 4.88
N ILE A 111 8.24 14.57 5.69
CA ILE A 111 7.58 15.45 6.69
C ILE A 111 6.60 16.44 6.04
N THR A 112 6.86 16.85 4.80
CA THR A 112 6.03 17.79 4.02
C THR A 112 4.80 17.14 3.40
N ASP A 113 4.73 15.80 3.36
CA ASP A 113 3.57 15.08 2.85
C ASP A 113 2.47 15.00 3.93
N GLY A 114 1.26 15.15 3.54
CA GLY A 114 0.11 15.20 4.45
C GLY A 114 -0.22 16.63 4.90
N PRO A 115 -0.68 16.86 6.14
CA PRO A 115 -0.88 15.86 7.17
C PRO A 115 -1.95 14.83 6.84
N PHE A 116 -1.84 13.64 7.44
CA PHE A 116 -2.84 12.58 7.32
C PHE A 116 -3.41 12.27 8.70
N THR A 117 -4.72 12.29 8.82
CA THR A 117 -5.43 12.09 10.09
C THR A 117 -6.41 10.93 9.97
N SER A 118 -6.43 10.08 10.99
CA SER A 118 -7.36 8.94 11.09
C SER A 118 -7.31 8.00 9.87
N ILE A 119 -6.12 7.65 9.44
CA ILE A 119 -5.94 6.67 8.36
C ILE A 119 -6.26 5.28 8.89
N THR A 120 -7.23 4.64 8.27
CA THR A 120 -7.74 3.32 8.66
C THR A 120 -7.57 2.26 7.58
N HIS A 121 -7.42 2.67 6.33
CA HIS A 121 -7.34 1.78 5.18
C HIS A 121 -6.36 2.31 4.15
N TRP A 122 -5.88 1.43 3.27
CA TRP A 122 -5.22 1.82 2.02
C TRP A 122 -5.31 0.73 0.96
N PHE A 123 -5.09 1.14 -0.28
CA PHE A 123 -5.01 0.29 -1.44
C PHE A 123 -4.07 0.86 -2.49
N ILE A 124 -3.65 0.04 -3.44
CA ILE A 124 -2.91 0.45 -4.63
C ILE A 124 -3.84 0.45 -5.83
N SER A 125 -3.84 1.52 -6.61
CA SER A 125 -4.59 1.62 -7.86
C SER A 125 -3.79 2.40 -8.91
N LYS A 126 -4.41 2.69 -10.04
CA LYS A 126 -3.83 3.55 -11.09
C LYS A 126 -3.78 5.01 -10.64
N ALA A 127 -2.97 5.81 -11.30
CA ALA A 127 -3.03 7.28 -11.16
C ALA A 127 -4.39 7.80 -11.62
N GLY A 128 -4.99 8.72 -10.83
CA GLY A 128 -6.30 9.29 -11.14
C GLY A 128 -7.45 8.30 -11.05
N ALA A 129 -7.35 7.28 -10.21
CA ALA A 129 -8.43 6.34 -9.97
C ALA A 129 -9.67 7.04 -9.40
N SER A 130 -10.85 6.56 -9.79
CA SER A 130 -12.15 7.09 -9.37
C SER A 130 -13.27 6.08 -9.64
N GLY A 131 -14.47 6.36 -9.15
CA GLY A 131 -15.64 5.51 -9.39
C GLY A 131 -15.42 4.07 -8.93
N THR A 132 -15.64 3.12 -9.82
CA THR A 132 -15.44 1.68 -9.57
C THR A 132 -14.14 1.15 -10.17
N ASP A 133 -13.11 2.01 -10.28
CA ASP A 133 -11.81 1.57 -10.77
C ASP A 133 -11.24 0.44 -9.93
N PRO A 134 -10.63 -0.57 -10.56
CA PRO A 134 -10.08 -1.71 -9.84
C PRO A 134 -8.88 -1.31 -8.98
N ILE A 135 -8.70 -2.04 -7.88
CA ILE A 135 -7.58 -1.89 -6.97
C ILE A 135 -6.75 -3.19 -6.91
N LEU A 136 -5.46 -3.06 -6.63
CA LEU A 136 -4.54 -4.20 -6.54
C LEU A 136 -4.78 -5.02 -5.27
N ASN A 137 -4.99 -4.32 -4.16
CA ASN A 137 -5.13 -4.91 -2.84
C ASN A 137 -6.06 -4.08 -1.98
N SER A 138 -6.68 -4.71 -1.01
CA SER A 138 -7.53 -4.08 0.02
C SER A 138 -6.94 -4.35 1.39
N TYR A 139 -6.74 -3.29 2.19
CA TYR A 139 -6.17 -3.39 3.53
C TYR A 139 -6.89 -2.50 4.53
N LYS A 140 -7.14 -3.07 5.71
CA LYS A 140 -7.65 -2.36 6.89
C LYS A 140 -6.61 -2.41 8.01
N CYS A 141 -6.29 -1.24 8.56
CA CYS A 141 -5.38 -1.14 9.70
C CYS A 141 -6.02 -1.70 10.97
N PRO A 142 -5.26 -2.33 11.88
CA PRO A 142 -5.77 -2.78 13.16
C PRO A 142 -6.20 -1.60 14.06
N SER A 143 -5.60 -0.42 13.86
CA SER A 143 -5.98 0.84 14.51
C SER A 143 -5.70 2.01 13.59
N ALA A 144 -6.48 3.09 13.72
CA ALA A 144 -6.22 4.33 12.99
C ALA A 144 -4.87 4.94 13.37
N TRP A 145 -4.24 5.62 12.42
CA TRP A 145 -2.99 6.32 12.66
C TRP A 145 -2.98 7.71 12.00
N ASP A 146 -2.12 8.56 12.54
CA ASP A 146 -1.93 9.93 12.06
C ASP A 146 -0.46 10.13 11.66
N LYS A 147 -0.26 11.00 10.66
CA LYS A 147 1.04 11.55 10.32
C LYS A 147 0.97 13.06 10.33
N ASP A 148 1.70 13.68 11.25
CA ASP A 148 1.85 15.12 11.34
C ASP A 148 3.06 15.66 10.55
N ALA A 149 3.28 16.97 10.63
CA ALA A 149 4.41 17.66 9.99
C ALA A 149 5.78 17.38 10.65
N SER A 150 5.83 16.58 11.71
CA SER A 150 7.07 16.19 12.41
C SER A 150 7.48 14.75 12.09
N SER A 151 6.65 14.01 11.36
CA SER A 151 6.84 12.59 11.12
C SER A 151 7.05 12.28 9.64
N GLU A 152 7.89 11.28 9.39
CA GLU A 152 8.00 10.56 8.12
C GLU A 152 7.25 9.23 8.22
N ALA A 153 6.82 8.69 7.09
CA ALA A 153 6.22 7.37 7.04
C ALA A 153 6.77 6.56 5.86
N LYS A 154 6.90 5.25 6.07
CA LYS A 154 7.13 4.28 5.00
C LYS A 154 6.00 3.26 5.03
N VAL A 155 5.40 2.99 3.88
CA VAL A 155 4.43 1.92 3.71
C VAL A 155 5.01 0.89 2.79
N PHE A 156 5.10 -0.36 3.26
CA PHE A 156 5.48 -1.50 2.44
C PHE A 156 4.26 -2.38 2.23
N VAL A 157 4.04 -2.78 0.99
CA VAL A 157 3.01 -3.74 0.62
C VAL A 157 3.72 -4.90 -0.06
N ASN A 158 3.64 -6.07 0.55
CA ASN A 158 4.34 -7.27 0.13
C ASN A 158 3.33 -8.31 -0.35
N HIS A 159 3.48 -8.75 -1.58
CA HIS A 159 2.64 -9.76 -2.18
C HIS A 159 3.47 -10.99 -2.51
N GLN A 160 3.05 -12.14 -2.02
CA GLN A 160 3.63 -13.40 -2.42
C GLN A 160 3.19 -13.70 -3.86
N ASN A 161 4.16 -13.81 -4.76
CA ASN A 161 3.88 -14.23 -6.12
C ASN A 161 3.46 -15.70 -6.10
N LEU A 162 2.17 -15.96 -6.27
CA LEU A 162 1.60 -17.31 -6.36
C LEU A 162 1.84 -17.94 -7.74
N GLY A 163 3.01 -17.75 -8.30
CA GLY A 163 3.45 -18.36 -9.55
C GLY A 163 4.25 -19.65 -9.33
N SER A 164 4.04 -20.25 -8.20
CA SER A 164 4.68 -21.54 -7.90
C SER A 164 3.66 -22.61 -7.64
#